data_bc48e9c926d3b96160dd37a9a680d8d5
#
_entry.id   bc48e9c926d3b96160dd37a9a680d8d5
#
_cell.length_a   1.000
_cell.length_b   1.000
_cell.length_c   1.000
_cell.angle_alpha   90.00
_cell.angle_beta   90.00
_cell.angle_gamma   90.00
#
_symmetry.space_group_name_H-M   'P 1'
#
loop_
_entity.id
_entity.type
_entity.pdbx_description
1 polymer ?
#
loop_
_entity_poly.entity_id
_entity_poly.type
_entity_poly.pdbx_seq_one_letter_code
_entity_poly.pdbx_strand_id
1 'polypeptide(L)'
;LDDYYFRLIEGRVSNFSHITRCYGLIETDLGQGLVADRVANFDGSEITDMYDAVSAGLLTDNQEEKLIHELADYLTDNRIIFADAYLTNVLLQKTGQDSYRLVIIDGLGLRKRDLKSWLHLHVGIINRIRVKRQAERIISRYFMLKAELADNKDKK
;
A
#
# COMPACT_ATOMS: atom_id res chain seq x y z
N LEU A 1 -6.54 -10.64 -1.61
CA LEU A 1 -5.09 -10.93 -1.53
C LEU A 1 -4.78 -12.25 -2.21
N ASP A 2 -3.71 -12.32 -3.02
CA ASP A 2 -3.35 -13.50 -3.79
C ASP A 2 -2.12 -14.17 -3.15
N ASP A 3 -2.30 -15.31 -2.45
CA ASP A 3 -1.24 -16.10 -1.82
C ASP A 3 -0.07 -16.38 -2.78
N TYR A 4 -0.39 -16.68 -4.05
CA TYR A 4 0.62 -16.88 -5.09
C TYR A 4 1.51 -15.64 -5.29
N TYR A 5 0.91 -14.44 -5.29
CA TYR A 5 1.66 -13.20 -5.47
C TYR A 5 2.56 -12.92 -4.26
N PHE A 6 2.10 -13.20 -3.03
CA PHE A 6 2.91 -13.05 -1.82
C PHE A 6 4.15 -13.95 -1.85
N ARG A 7 3.99 -15.22 -2.19
CA ARG A 7 5.14 -16.15 -2.35
C ARG A 7 6.13 -15.67 -3.41
N LEU A 8 5.64 -15.04 -4.47
CA LEU A 8 6.48 -14.53 -5.55
C LEU A 8 7.28 -13.30 -5.14
N ILE A 9 6.72 -12.40 -4.32
CA ILE A 9 7.43 -11.23 -3.83
C ILE A 9 8.31 -11.53 -2.61
N GLU A 10 7.99 -12.53 -1.81
CA GLU A 10 8.74 -12.90 -0.60
C GLU A 10 10.23 -13.14 -0.88
N GLY A 11 10.57 -13.75 -2.02
CA GLY A 11 11.95 -13.92 -2.47
C GLY A 11 12.61 -12.68 -3.08
N ARG A 12 11.88 -11.56 -3.23
CA ARG A 12 12.37 -10.34 -3.90
C ARG A 12 12.49 -9.16 -2.96
N VAL A 13 11.63 -9.07 -1.94
CA VAL A 13 11.66 -7.95 -1.00
C VAL A 13 12.79 -8.10 0.00
N SER A 14 13.55 -7.04 0.19
CA SER A 14 14.61 -7.00 1.20
C SER A 14 14.06 -6.88 2.63
N ASN A 15 12.87 -6.30 2.78
CA ASN A 15 12.16 -6.13 4.03
C ASN A 15 10.65 -5.94 3.77
N PHE A 16 9.84 -6.13 4.80
CA PHE A 16 8.38 -5.96 4.78
C PHE A 16 7.95 -4.64 5.45
N SER A 17 8.73 -3.56 5.28
CA SER A 17 8.47 -2.29 5.96
C SER A 17 7.15 -1.63 5.52
N HIS A 18 6.76 -1.78 4.26
CA HIS A 18 5.59 -1.10 3.68
C HIS A 18 4.48 -2.05 3.19
N ILE A 19 4.60 -3.33 3.48
CA ILE A 19 3.57 -4.34 3.18
C ILE A 19 3.42 -5.30 4.35
N THR A 20 2.22 -5.86 4.55
CA THR A 20 2.02 -6.93 5.52
C THR A 20 2.62 -8.23 5.01
N ARG A 21 3.27 -9.00 5.90
CA ARG A 21 3.70 -10.36 5.57
C ARG A 21 2.50 -11.28 5.56
N CYS A 22 2.44 -12.19 4.59
CA CYS A 22 1.42 -13.21 4.49
C CYS A 22 2.00 -14.58 4.85
N TYR A 23 1.31 -15.33 5.70
CA TYR A 23 1.73 -16.64 6.19
C TYR A 23 1.02 -17.81 5.51
N GLY A 24 0.14 -17.52 4.53
CA GLY A 24 -0.60 -18.50 3.76
C GLY A 24 -2.05 -18.66 4.19
N LEU A 25 -2.67 -19.72 3.70
CA LEU A 25 -4.09 -20.02 3.91
C LEU A 25 -4.26 -21.03 5.06
N ILE A 26 -5.30 -20.82 5.86
CA ILE A 26 -5.77 -21.76 6.88
C ILE A 26 -7.25 -22.07 6.67
N GLU A 27 -7.67 -23.26 7.08
CA GLU A 27 -9.09 -23.62 7.15
C GLU A 27 -9.70 -23.02 8.42
N THR A 28 -10.87 -22.38 8.28
CA THR A 28 -11.66 -21.82 9.37
C THR A 28 -13.08 -22.35 9.27
N ASP A 29 -13.91 -22.13 10.28
CA ASP A 29 -15.36 -22.44 10.31
C ASP A 29 -16.15 -21.65 9.26
N LEU A 30 -15.57 -20.56 8.71
CA LEU A 30 -16.16 -19.75 7.63
C LEU A 30 -15.54 -20.04 6.25
N GLY A 31 -14.69 -21.07 6.13
CA GLY A 31 -13.94 -21.42 4.93
C GLY A 31 -12.48 -21.01 5.01
N GLN A 32 -11.80 -20.93 3.84
CA GLN A 32 -10.38 -20.59 3.81
C GLN A 32 -10.13 -19.13 4.19
N GLY A 33 -9.26 -18.93 5.18
CA GLY A 33 -8.78 -17.62 5.61
C GLY A 33 -7.30 -17.39 5.26
N LEU A 34 -6.94 -16.15 4.93
CA LEU A 34 -5.55 -15.74 4.72
C LEU A 34 -4.97 -15.22 6.04
N VAL A 35 -3.82 -15.73 6.44
CA VAL A 35 -3.10 -15.27 7.64
C VAL A 35 -2.06 -14.23 7.24
N ALA A 36 -2.14 -13.04 7.83
CA ALA A 36 -1.19 -11.96 7.61
C ALA A 36 -0.84 -11.24 8.92
N ASP A 37 0.26 -10.50 8.92
CA ASP A 37 0.62 -9.64 10.03
C ASP A 37 -0.48 -8.63 10.33
N ARG A 38 -0.76 -8.44 11.62
CA ARG A 38 -1.59 -7.33 12.08
C ARG A 38 -0.73 -6.06 12.16
N VAL A 39 -1.12 -5.03 11.42
CA VAL A 39 -0.52 -3.71 11.56
C VAL A 39 -1.09 -3.04 12.81
N ALA A 40 -0.23 -2.53 13.67
CA ALA A 40 -0.62 -1.82 14.90
C ALA A 40 0.34 -0.65 15.16
N ASN A 41 -0.16 0.40 15.81
CA ASN A 41 0.66 1.50 16.28
C ASN A 41 1.53 1.07 17.47
N PHE A 42 2.72 1.64 17.61
CA PHE A 42 3.68 1.29 18.66
C PHE A 42 3.14 1.55 20.08
N ASP A 43 2.22 2.52 20.21
CA ASP A 43 1.61 2.93 21.49
C ASP A 43 0.23 2.29 21.73
N GLY A 44 -0.20 1.38 20.85
CA GLY A 44 -1.49 0.70 20.96
C GLY A 44 -2.69 1.59 20.58
N SER A 45 -2.47 2.82 20.13
CA SER A 45 -3.55 3.68 19.63
C SER A 45 -4.22 3.07 18.39
N GLU A 46 -5.45 3.51 18.10
CA GLU A 46 -6.18 3.10 16.91
C GLU A 46 -5.41 3.48 15.63
N ILE A 47 -5.37 2.54 14.68
CA ILE A 47 -4.73 2.76 13.39
C ILE A 47 -5.75 3.30 12.40
N THR A 48 -5.32 4.25 11.57
CA THR A 48 -6.16 4.84 10.53
C THR A 48 -5.56 4.57 9.15
N ASP A 49 -6.36 4.63 8.10
CA ASP A 49 -5.84 4.62 6.74
C ASP A 49 -5.38 6.01 6.30
N MET A 50 -4.65 6.05 5.18
CA MET A 50 -4.06 7.30 4.68
C MET A 50 -5.10 8.28 4.16
N TYR A 51 -6.26 7.81 3.67
CA TYR A 51 -7.34 8.68 3.24
C TYR A 51 -7.92 9.47 4.42
N ASP A 52 -8.25 8.77 5.50
CA ASP A 52 -8.80 9.37 6.71
C ASP A 52 -7.75 10.24 7.43
N ALA A 53 -6.48 9.80 7.46
CA ALA A 53 -5.39 10.57 8.05
C ALA A 53 -5.20 11.93 7.37
N VAL A 54 -5.17 11.97 6.04
CA VAL A 54 -5.08 13.22 5.25
C VAL A 54 -6.33 14.07 5.44
N SER A 55 -7.51 13.46 5.42
CA SER A 55 -8.79 14.18 5.58
C SER A 55 -8.93 14.84 6.96
N ALA A 56 -8.41 14.19 7.98
CA ALA A 56 -8.38 14.71 9.35
C ALA A 56 -7.20 15.66 9.63
N GLY A 57 -6.23 15.78 8.72
CA GLY A 57 -5.05 16.63 8.90
C GLY A 57 -4.16 16.13 10.04
N LEU A 58 -3.98 14.82 10.18
CA LEU A 58 -3.18 14.23 11.27
C LEU A 58 -1.68 14.52 11.14
N LEU A 59 -1.21 14.80 9.93
CA LEU A 59 0.17 15.11 9.61
C LEU A 59 0.26 16.45 8.87
N THR A 60 1.45 17.01 8.82
CA THR A 60 1.75 18.14 7.94
C THR A 60 1.88 17.68 6.48
N ASP A 61 1.63 18.57 5.53
CA ASP A 61 1.74 18.30 4.10
C ASP A 61 3.12 17.70 3.74
N ASN A 62 4.19 18.24 4.31
CA ASN A 62 5.56 17.73 4.10
C ASN A 62 5.75 16.29 4.62
N GLN A 63 5.13 15.94 5.76
CA GLN A 63 5.18 14.57 6.29
C GLN A 63 4.39 13.61 5.40
N GLU A 64 3.19 14.02 4.97
CA GLU A 64 2.36 13.23 4.07
C GLU A 64 3.06 12.96 2.74
N GLU A 65 3.60 14.00 2.09
CA GLU A 65 4.33 13.90 0.82
C GLU A 65 5.54 12.99 0.95
N LYS A 66 6.34 13.15 2.00
CA LYS A 66 7.50 12.29 2.27
C LYS A 66 7.09 10.83 2.37
N LEU A 67 6.07 10.51 3.15
CA LEU A 67 5.59 9.14 3.37
C LEU A 67 5.05 8.49 2.08
N ILE A 68 4.32 9.26 1.27
CA ILE A 68 3.80 8.76 -0.03
C ILE A 68 4.95 8.49 -1.01
N HIS A 69 5.97 9.35 -1.06
CA HIS A 69 7.12 9.11 -1.91
C HIS A 69 7.97 7.93 -1.42
N GLU A 70 8.21 7.78 -0.12
CA GLU A 70 8.90 6.60 0.45
C GLU A 70 8.18 5.30 0.10
N LEU A 71 6.84 5.27 0.16
CA LEU A 71 6.05 4.12 -0.27
C LEU A 71 6.20 3.85 -1.77
N ALA A 72 6.13 4.89 -2.61
CA ALA A 72 6.26 4.77 -4.06
C ALA A 72 7.65 4.24 -4.47
N ASP A 73 8.70 4.72 -3.82
CA ASP A 73 10.07 4.27 -4.02
C ASP A 73 10.24 2.81 -3.59
N TYR A 74 9.72 2.44 -2.40
CA TYR A 74 9.72 1.05 -1.94
C TYR A 74 9.05 0.09 -2.94
N LEU A 75 7.88 0.45 -3.47
CA LEU A 75 7.18 -0.34 -4.48
C LEU A 75 8.01 -0.50 -5.75
N THR A 76 8.66 0.57 -6.19
CA THR A 76 9.47 0.60 -7.41
C THR A 76 10.74 -0.23 -7.27
N ASP A 77 11.46 -0.06 -6.17
CA ASP A 77 12.73 -0.74 -5.89
C ASP A 77 12.53 -2.25 -5.74
N ASN A 78 11.47 -2.66 -5.05
CA ASN A 78 11.13 -4.06 -4.84
C ASN A 78 10.27 -4.66 -5.97
N ARG A 79 9.92 -3.88 -7.00
CA ARG A 79 9.09 -4.28 -8.14
C ARG A 79 7.75 -4.87 -7.73
N ILE A 80 7.11 -4.27 -6.74
CA ILE A 80 5.84 -4.71 -6.18
C ILE A 80 4.69 -4.07 -6.95
N ILE A 81 3.77 -4.91 -7.43
CA ILE A 81 2.57 -4.47 -8.12
C ILE A 81 1.49 -4.13 -7.09
N PHE A 82 1.06 -2.88 -7.06
CA PHE A 82 -0.04 -2.41 -6.24
C PHE A 82 -1.24 -2.09 -7.15
N ALA A 83 -2.02 -3.13 -7.50
CA ALA A 83 -3.08 -3.03 -8.51
C ALA A 83 -4.22 -2.12 -8.08
N ASP A 84 -4.60 -2.18 -6.81
CA ASP A 84 -5.66 -1.38 -6.20
C ASP A 84 -5.09 -0.27 -5.33
N ALA A 85 -4.27 0.60 -5.95
CA ALA A 85 -3.54 1.69 -5.32
C ALA A 85 -4.48 2.79 -4.77
N TYR A 86 -5.38 2.44 -3.85
CA TYR A 86 -6.25 3.35 -3.10
C TYR A 86 -5.63 3.71 -1.74
N LEU A 87 -5.84 4.96 -1.29
CA LEU A 87 -5.34 5.43 0.00
C LEU A 87 -5.98 4.69 1.18
N THR A 88 -7.20 4.19 1.02
CA THR A 88 -7.91 3.34 1.99
C THR A 88 -7.29 1.94 2.15
N ASN A 89 -6.46 1.49 1.20
CA ASN A 89 -5.71 0.23 1.29
C ASN A 89 -4.33 0.41 1.94
N VAL A 90 -4.03 1.62 2.42
CA VAL A 90 -2.73 1.99 2.99
C VAL A 90 -2.94 2.54 4.38
N LEU A 91 -2.44 1.84 5.39
CA LEU A 91 -2.50 2.28 6.78
C LEU A 91 -1.37 3.24 7.12
N LEU A 92 -1.68 4.27 7.91
CA LEU A 92 -0.70 5.14 8.56
C LEU A 92 -0.31 4.52 9.90
N GLN A 93 0.84 3.84 9.93
CA GLN A 93 1.37 3.23 11.14
C GLN A 93 2.28 4.21 11.88
N LYS A 94 1.99 4.46 13.15
CA LYS A 94 2.89 5.15 14.05
C LYS A 94 3.94 4.17 14.58
N THR A 95 5.21 4.41 14.25
CA THR A 95 6.35 3.53 14.59
C THR A 95 7.18 4.03 15.76
N GLY A 96 6.94 5.26 16.20
CA GLY A 96 7.58 5.94 17.32
C GLY A 96 6.83 7.23 17.67
N GLN A 97 7.37 8.03 18.58
CA GLN A 97 6.68 9.23 19.09
C GLN A 97 6.33 10.23 17.98
N ASP A 98 7.27 10.47 17.03
CA ASP A 98 7.08 11.36 15.89
C ASP A 98 7.45 10.66 14.57
N SER A 99 7.38 9.34 14.55
CA SER A 99 7.77 8.53 13.41
C SER A 99 6.58 7.75 12.87
N TYR A 100 6.38 7.83 11.56
CA TYR A 100 5.27 7.19 10.86
C TYR A 100 5.78 6.41 9.65
N ARG A 101 4.97 5.46 9.22
CA ARG A 101 5.22 4.65 8.04
C ARG A 101 3.90 4.28 7.39
N LEU A 102 3.87 4.19 6.07
CA LEU A 102 2.73 3.68 5.33
C LEU A 102 2.86 2.17 5.12
N VAL A 103 1.78 1.42 5.36
CA VAL A 103 1.75 -0.03 5.20
C VAL A 103 0.55 -0.44 4.36
N ILE A 104 0.79 -1.11 3.23
CA ILE A 104 -0.26 -1.64 2.36
C ILE A 104 -0.82 -2.92 2.99
N ILE A 105 -2.15 -2.99 3.13
CA ILE A 105 -2.86 -4.13 3.71
C ILE A 105 -3.66 -4.92 2.69
N ASP A 106 -4.02 -4.29 1.56
CA ASP A 106 -4.76 -4.94 0.47
C ASP A 106 -4.40 -4.35 -0.90
N GLY A 107 -4.87 -5.00 -1.96
CA GLY A 107 -4.69 -4.52 -3.33
C GLY A 107 -3.35 -4.85 -3.98
N LEU A 108 -2.50 -5.65 -3.33
CA LEU A 108 -1.26 -6.16 -3.92
C LEU A 108 -1.55 -7.26 -4.95
N GLY A 109 -0.75 -7.29 -6.02
CA GLY A 109 -0.81 -8.34 -7.03
C GLY A 109 -1.56 -7.96 -8.29
N LEU A 110 -2.20 -8.93 -8.91
CA LEU A 110 -2.89 -8.81 -10.19
C LEU A 110 -4.38 -9.10 -10.01
N ARG A 111 -5.24 -8.26 -10.59
CA ARG A 111 -6.70 -8.43 -10.53
C ARG A 111 -7.21 -9.69 -11.24
N LYS A 112 -6.45 -10.24 -12.22
CA LYS A 112 -6.82 -11.42 -13.00
C LYS A 112 -5.60 -12.29 -13.26
N ARG A 113 -5.77 -13.61 -13.19
CA ARG A 113 -4.77 -14.61 -13.59
C ARG A 113 -5.00 -14.97 -15.05
N ASP A 114 -4.49 -14.15 -15.96
CA ASP A 114 -4.46 -14.42 -17.40
C ASP A 114 -3.03 -14.42 -17.93
N LEU A 115 -2.85 -14.84 -19.19
CA LEU A 115 -1.55 -14.88 -19.84
C LEU A 115 -0.85 -13.50 -19.86
N LYS A 116 -1.63 -12.44 -19.99
CA LYS A 116 -1.14 -11.05 -19.95
C LYS A 116 -0.60 -10.69 -18.57
N SER A 117 -1.28 -11.13 -17.51
CA SER A 117 -0.86 -10.96 -16.13
C SER A 117 0.41 -11.76 -15.83
N TRP A 118 0.51 -12.99 -16.34
CA TRP A 118 1.73 -13.79 -16.25
C TRP A 118 2.94 -13.10 -16.91
N LEU A 119 2.75 -12.54 -18.11
CA LEU A 119 3.80 -11.80 -18.82
C LEU A 119 4.30 -10.60 -17.99
N HIS A 120 3.38 -9.87 -17.34
CA HIS A 120 3.72 -8.72 -16.49
C HIS A 120 4.54 -9.10 -15.25
N LEU A 121 4.38 -10.32 -14.74
CA LEU A 121 5.16 -10.81 -13.60
C LEU A 121 6.57 -11.26 -13.99
N HIS A 122 6.72 -11.87 -15.16
CA HIS A 122 7.94 -12.58 -15.57
C HIS A 122 8.83 -11.77 -16.53
N VAL A 123 8.27 -10.81 -17.27
CA VAL A 123 9.06 -9.94 -18.17
C VAL A 123 9.46 -8.67 -17.40
N GLY A 124 10.73 -8.61 -16.99
CA GLY A 124 11.25 -7.57 -16.09
C GLY A 124 11.03 -6.12 -16.52
N ILE A 125 11.09 -5.84 -17.85
CA ILE A 125 10.85 -4.48 -18.39
C ILE A 125 9.39 -4.09 -18.25
N ILE A 126 8.46 -5.01 -18.59
CA ILE A 126 7.01 -4.76 -18.51
C ILE A 126 6.59 -4.57 -17.05
N ASN A 127 7.16 -5.35 -16.14
CA ASN A 127 6.92 -5.21 -14.70
C ASN A 127 7.35 -3.82 -14.21
N ARG A 128 8.56 -3.35 -14.56
CA ARG A 128 9.08 -2.03 -14.16
C ARG A 128 8.16 -0.89 -14.59
N ILE A 129 7.71 -0.88 -15.85
CA ILE A 129 6.81 0.16 -16.39
C ILE A 129 5.48 0.14 -15.62
N ARG A 130 4.95 -1.05 -15.34
CA ARG A 130 3.68 -1.19 -14.63
C ARG A 130 3.79 -0.73 -13.19
N VAL A 131 4.81 -1.15 -12.47
CA VAL A 131 5.06 -0.74 -11.08
C VAL A 131 5.22 0.77 -10.99
N LYS A 132 6.02 1.39 -11.86
CA LYS A 132 6.19 2.83 -11.90
C LYS A 132 4.86 3.57 -12.10
N ARG A 133 4.04 3.14 -13.06
CA ARG A 133 2.70 3.72 -13.28
C ARG A 133 1.76 3.57 -12.08
N GLN A 134 1.90 2.51 -11.29
CA GLN A 134 1.09 2.30 -10.10
C GLN A 134 1.59 3.12 -8.92
N ALA A 135 2.91 3.27 -8.77
CA ALA A 135 3.51 4.19 -7.82
C ALA A 135 3.11 5.65 -8.12
N GLU A 136 3.17 6.08 -9.38
CA GLU A 136 2.67 7.39 -9.82
C GLU A 136 1.16 7.57 -9.55
N ARG A 137 0.39 6.49 -9.63
CA ARG A 137 -1.07 6.54 -9.36
C ARG A 137 -1.40 6.79 -7.90
N ILE A 138 -0.67 6.19 -6.96
CA ILE A 138 -0.90 6.46 -5.53
C ILE A 138 -0.54 7.89 -5.18
N ILE A 139 0.55 8.42 -5.74
CA ILE A 139 0.94 9.84 -5.60
C ILE A 139 -0.15 10.75 -6.16
N SER A 140 -0.63 10.48 -7.38
CA SER A 140 -1.69 11.28 -8.00
C SER A 140 -2.98 11.29 -7.18
N ARG A 141 -3.36 10.17 -6.60
CA ARG A 141 -4.55 10.07 -5.72
C ARG A 141 -4.41 10.88 -4.45
N TYR A 142 -3.23 10.92 -3.86
CA TYR A 142 -2.95 11.78 -2.72
C TYR A 142 -3.15 13.26 -3.09
N PHE A 143 -2.55 13.73 -4.18
CA PHE A 143 -2.72 15.13 -4.61
C PHE A 143 -4.15 15.47 -5.03
N MET A 144 -4.88 14.53 -5.63
CA MET A 144 -6.31 14.72 -5.93
C MET A 144 -7.13 14.92 -4.64
N LEU A 145 -6.90 14.09 -3.62
CA LEU A 145 -7.55 14.25 -2.32
C LEU A 145 -7.22 15.60 -1.68
N LYS A 146 -5.95 16.03 -1.73
CA LYS A 146 -5.54 17.34 -1.19
C LYS A 146 -6.27 18.48 -1.91
N ALA A 147 -6.38 18.42 -3.23
CA ALA A 147 -7.11 19.42 -4.03
C ALA A 147 -8.61 19.47 -3.66
N GLU A 148 -9.27 18.31 -3.53
CA GLU A 148 -10.67 18.21 -3.11
C GLU A 148 -10.90 18.82 -1.71
N LEU A 149 -9.99 18.55 -0.78
CA LEU A 149 -10.07 19.09 0.57
C LEU A 149 -9.86 20.61 0.61
N ALA A 150 -8.99 21.16 -0.24
CA ALA A 150 -8.79 22.59 -0.38
C ALA A 150 -10.05 23.27 -0.95
N ASP A 151 -10.61 22.77 -2.04
CA ASP A 151 -11.84 23.29 -2.64
C ASP A 151 -13.05 23.29 -1.68
N ASN A 152 -13.12 22.29 -0.80
CA ASN A 152 -14.19 22.19 0.17
C ASN A 152 -14.03 23.17 1.35
N LYS A 153 -12.80 23.60 1.65
CA LYS A 153 -12.53 24.64 2.67
C LYS A 153 -12.90 26.03 2.17
N ASP A 154 -12.70 26.33 0.89
CA ASP A 154 -12.99 27.63 0.29
C ASP A 154 -14.51 27.86 0.06
N LYS A 155 -15.33 26.81 0.15
CA LYS A 155 -16.79 26.87 -0.01
C LYS A 155 -17.57 27.01 1.31
N LYS A 156 -16.89 27.02 2.45
CA LYS A 156 -17.49 27.22 3.79
C LYS A 156 -17.18 28.58 4.34
#